data_2dac57bc3207b64fe2848258c2dccb09
#
_entry.id   2dac57bc3207b64fe2848258c2dccb09
#
_cell.length_a   1.000
_cell.length_b   1.000
_cell.length_c   1.000
_cell.angle_alpha   90.00
_cell.angle_beta   90.00
_cell.angle_gamma   90.00
#
_symmetry.space_group_name_H-M   'P 1'
#
loop_
_entity.id
_entity.type
_entity.pdbx_description
1 polymer ?
#
loop_
_entity_poly.entity_id
_entity_poly.type
_entity_poly.pdbx_seq_one_letter_code
_entity_poly.pdbx_strand_id
1 'polypeptide(L)'
;MLTSQDHEIEAAAPIDMLDAYYAAHGWERERHEDEIIATAPGSWTSYELRALWREHDSVLQFLAFPDIKVPDDRRASLYEAIGLVNEQLWIGHFELWSSTGVLLFRHAAMIDGDEEGAMSLGAAELLVESAIEECERFYPVFQFVLWGGKSPKEALAAALVDTQGEA
;
A
#
# COMPACT_ATOMS: atom_id res chain seq x y z
N MET A 1 -12.53 0.32 42.07
CA MET A 1 -13.22 -0.34 41.43
C MET A 1 -13.32 -0.19 40.02
N LEU A 2 -12.95 -0.34 39.19
CA LEU A 2 -12.16 -0.28 38.21
C LEU A 2 -12.10 -1.40 37.49
N THR A 3 -12.57 -1.45 36.42
CA THR A 3 -11.69 -1.74 35.51
C THR A 3 -12.23 -1.93 34.23
N SER A 4 -12.03 -1.05 33.62
CA SER A 4 -11.74 -1.03 32.22
C SER A 4 -10.71 -2.02 31.88
N GLN A 5 -11.13 -3.08 31.40
CA GLN A 5 -10.28 -3.96 30.65
C GLN A 5 -10.26 -3.50 29.22
N ASP A 6 -9.62 -2.36 29.03
CA ASP A 6 -8.99 -2.10 27.77
C ASP A 6 -7.79 -3.04 27.68
N HIS A 7 -8.05 -4.31 27.43
CA HIS A 7 -7.04 -5.16 26.84
C HIS A 7 -6.83 -4.62 25.42
N GLU A 8 -5.97 -3.61 25.30
CA GLU A 8 -5.33 -3.35 24.04
C GLU A 8 -4.79 -4.67 23.56
N ILE A 9 -5.28 -5.15 22.44
CA ILE A 9 -4.76 -6.36 21.82
C ILE A 9 -3.34 -6.01 21.39
N GLU A 10 -2.34 -6.37 22.18
CA GLU A 10 -0.94 -6.05 21.91
C GLU A 10 -0.44 -6.74 20.64
N ALA A 11 -0.97 -7.92 20.34
CA ALA A 11 -0.67 -8.66 19.12
C ALA A 11 -1.80 -9.64 18.79
N ALA A 12 -2.04 -9.84 17.52
CA ALA A 12 -3.03 -10.78 16.99
C ALA A 12 -2.54 -11.34 15.65
N ALA A 13 -3.23 -12.38 15.14
CA ALA A 13 -2.98 -12.86 13.79
C ALA A 13 -3.09 -11.69 12.79
N PRO A 14 -2.26 -11.67 11.72
CA PRO A 14 -2.16 -10.50 10.86
C PRO A 14 -3.48 -9.98 10.29
N ILE A 15 -4.35 -10.88 9.82
CA ILE A 15 -5.65 -10.49 9.27
C ILE A 15 -6.58 -9.94 10.36
N ASP A 16 -6.56 -10.53 11.55
CA ASP A 16 -7.32 -10.03 12.70
C ASP A 16 -6.86 -8.63 13.11
N MET A 17 -5.56 -8.38 13.13
CA MET A 17 -5.01 -7.08 13.49
C MET A 17 -5.35 -6.02 12.44
N LEU A 18 -5.24 -6.34 11.15
CA LEU A 18 -5.64 -5.43 10.08
C LEU A 18 -7.13 -5.12 10.13
N ASP A 19 -7.96 -6.12 10.39
CA ASP A 19 -9.41 -5.92 10.55
C ASP A 19 -9.70 -4.92 11.68
N ALA A 20 -9.05 -5.09 12.83
CA ALA A 20 -9.18 -4.18 13.97
C ALA A 20 -8.72 -2.75 13.62
N TYR A 21 -7.60 -2.62 12.91
CA TYR A 21 -7.07 -1.35 12.44
C TYR A 21 -8.06 -0.64 11.51
N TYR A 22 -8.59 -1.35 10.52
CA TYR A 22 -9.56 -0.79 9.58
C TYR A 22 -10.87 -0.41 10.26
N ALA A 23 -11.33 -1.22 11.20
CA ALA A 23 -12.53 -0.94 12.00
C ALA A 23 -12.36 0.37 12.80
N ALA A 24 -11.20 0.58 13.40
CA ALA A 24 -10.91 1.78 14.17
C ALA A 24 -10.92 3.05 13.30
N HIS A 25 -10.60 2.92 12.01
CA HIS A 25 -10.64 4.02 11.05
C HIS A 25 -12.01 4.21 10.39
N GLY A 26 -12.95 3.30 10.62
CA GLY A 26 -14.26 3.34 9.99
C GLY A 26 -14.24 3.01 8.50
N TRP A 27 -13.23 2.31 8.02
CA TRP A 27 -13.10 1.95 6.62
C TRP A 27 -13.97 0.74 6.28
N GLU A 28 -14.57 0.77 5.10
CA GLU A 28 -15.26 -0.39 4.55
C GLU A 28 -14.25 -1.52 4.31
N ARG A 29 -14.64 -2.72 4.71
CA ARG A 29 -13.77 -3.88 4.56
C ARG A 29 -14.56 -5.16 4.39
N GLU A 30 -13.97 -6.08 3.67
CA GLU A 30 -14.50 -7.42 3.44
C GLU A 30 -13.41 -8.42 3.81
N ARG A 31 -13.78 -9.36 4.67
CA ARG A 31 -12.85 -10.36 5.17
C ARG A 31 -13.19 -11.73 4.62
N HIS A 32 -12.20 -12.40 4.10
CA HIS A 32 -12.19 -13.82 3.81
C HIS A 32 -11.14 -14.47 4.74
N GLU A 33 -11.06 -15.78 4.76
CA GLU A 33 -10.28 -16.54 5.73
C GLU A 33 -8.86 -16.00 5.95
N ASP A 34 -8.05 -15.94 4.89
CA ASP A 34 -6.65 -15.47 4.91
C ASP A 34 -6.46 -14.18 4.11
N GLU A 35 -7.52 -13.47 3.82
CA GLU A 35 -7.49 -12.24 3.04
C GLU A 35 -8.41 -11.19 3.64
N ILE A 36 -7.98 -9.95 3.58
CA ILE A 36 -8.84 -8.80 3.90
C ILE A 36 -8.68 -7.73 2.83
N ILE A 37 -9.81 -7.21 2.36
CA ILE A 37 -9.90 -6.14 1.38
C ILE A 37 -10.53 -4.93 2.06
N ALA A 38 -9.91 -3.77 1.94
CA ALA A 38 -10.43 -2.54 2.52
C ALA A 38 -10.35 -1.39 1.52
N THR A 39 -11.12 -0.35 1.75
CA THR A 39 -11.07 0.89 0.97
C THR A 39 -10.65 2.02 1.89
N ALA A 40 -9.48 2.60 1.61
CA ALA A 40 -8.93 3.72 2.36
C ALA A 40 -9.06 5.02 1.56
N PRO A 41 -9.48 6.13 2.19
CA PRO A 41 -9.51 7.42 1.49
C PRO A 41 -8.10 7.96 1.31
N GLY A 42 -7.86 8.59 0.16
CA GLY A 42 -6.63 9.30 -0.13
C GLY A 42 -6.90 10.68 -0.71
N SER A 43 -5.86 11.48 -0.89
CA SER A 43 -5.97 12.84 -1.43
C SER A 43 -6.32 12.85 -2.91
N TRP A 44 -5.84 11.86 -3.66
CA TRP A 44 -6.01 11.78 -5.11
C TRP A 44 -7.13 10.84 -5.53
N THR A 45 -7.29 9.77 -4.77
CA THR A 45 -8.26 8.71 -5.05
C THR A 45 -8.50 7.90 -3.78
N SER A 46 -9.47 6.99 -3.80
CA SER A 46 -9.58 5.97 -2.78
C SER A 46 -8.72 4.78 -3.17
N TYR A 47 -8.02 4.20 -2.21
CA TYR A 47 -7.14 3.06 -2.43
C TYR A 47 -7.82 1.78 -2.00
N GLU A 48 -7.82 0.78 -2.86
CA GLU A 48 -8.18 -0.57 -2.45
C GLU A 48 -6.94 -1.23 -1.85
N LEU A 49 -7.07 -1.69 -0.62
CA LEU A 49 -6.01 -2.37 0.11
C LEU A 49 -6.35 -3.85 0.19
N ARG A 50 -5.40 -4.70 -0.16
CA ARG A 50 -5.56 -6.15 -0.03
C ARG A 50 -4.39 -6.71 0.77
N ALA A 51 -4.70 -7.50 1.78
CA ALA A 51 -3.71 -8.23 2.54
C ALA A 51 -3.99 -9.73 2.45
N LEU A 52 -2.95 -10.51 2.16
CA LEU A 52 -3.02 -11.96 2.05
C LEU A 52 -2.01 -12.57 3.01
N TRP A 53 -2.48 -13.42 3.90
CA TRP A 53 -1.64 -14.14 4.84
C TRP A 53 -1.38 -15.57 4.37
N ARG A 54 -0.10 -15.92 4.29
CA ARG A 54 0.32 -17.29 4.01
C ARG A 54 0.98 -17.86 5.25
N GLU A 55 0.19 -18.56 6.04
CA GLU A 55 0.64 -19.13 7.32
C GLU A 55 1.84 -20.06 7.16
N HIS A 56 1.82 -20.92 6.16
CA HIS A 56 2.89 -21.88 5.90
C HIS A 56 4.26 -21.22 5.67
N ASP A 57 4.28 -20.07 5.01
CA ASP A 57 5.50 -19.33 4.70
C ASP A 57 5.76 -18.18 5.68
N SER A 58 4.84 -17.92 6.60
CA SER A 58 4.88 -16.77 7.52
C SER A 58 5.04 -15.44 6.79
N VAL A 59 4.35 -15.28 5.68
CA VAL A 59 4.42 -14.06 4.84
C VAL A 59 3.06 -13.38 4.79
N LEU A 60 3.06 -12.09 5.13
CA LEU A 60 1.94 -11.21 4.89
C LEU A 60 2.25 -10.37 3.64
N GLN A 61 1.49 -10.57 2.59
CA GLN A 61 1.58 -9.76 1.39
C GLN A 61 0.55 -8.65 1.45
N PHE A 62 1.00 -7.42 1.18
CA PHE A 62 0.16 -6.23 1.21
C PHE A 62 0.18 -5.54 -0.16
N LEU A 63 -1.00 -5.29 -0.71
CA LEU A 63 -1.19 -4.65 -2.01
C LEU A 63 -2.04 -3.39 -1.84
N ALA A 64 -1.62 -2.30 -2.47
CA ALA A 64 -2.43 -1.08 -2.53
C ALA A 64 -2.65 -0.69 -4.00
N PHE A 65 -3.91 -0.46 -4.36
CA PHE A 65 -4.33 -0.15 -5.73
C PHE A 65 -4.79 1.30 -5.82
N PRO A 66 -4.05 2.18 -6.52
CA PRO A 66 -4.43 3.59 -6.65
C PRO A 66 -5.50 3.85 -7.73
N ASP A 67 -6.19 2.84 -8.19
CA ASP A 67 -7.24 2.93 -9.22
C ASP A 67 -6.74 3.51 -10.54
N ILE A 68 -5.58 3.04 -11.00
CA ILE A 68 -5.00 3.40 -12.28
C ILE A 68 -4.91 2.17 -13.17
N LYS A 69 -5.58 2.25 -14.32
CA LYS A 69 -5.45 1.27 -15.39
C LYS A 69 -4.70 1.90 -16.55
N VAL A 70 -3.60 1.27 -16.95
CA VAL A 70 -2.69 1.81 -17.94
C VAL A 70 -3.06 1.32 -19.33
N PRO A 71 -3.35 2.24 -20.29
CA PRO A 71 -3.57 1.85 -21.67
C PRO A 71 -2.34 1.20 -22.29
N ASP A 72 -2.55 0.31 -23.26
CA ASP A 72 -1.47 -0.45 -23.89
C ASP A 72 -0.39 0.46 -24.52
N ASP A 73 -0.79 1.58 -25.10
CA ASP A 73 0.12 2.53 -25.73
C ASP A 73 0.95 3.36 -24.74
N ARG A 74 0.65 3.28 -23.45
CA ARG A 74 1.37 3.98 -22.38
C ARG A 74 2.19 3.05 -21.49
N ARG A 75 2.13 1.76 -21.70
CA ARG A 75 2.82 0.79 -20.83
C ARG A 75 4.32 0.95 -20.81
N ALA A 76 4.95 1.18 -21.96
CA ALA A 76 6.40 1.36 -22.04
C ALA A 76 6.87 2.56 -21.21
N SER A 77 6.20 3.71 -21.33
CA SER A 77 6.51 4.90 -20.53
C SER A 77 6.27 4.66 -19.05
N LEU A 78 5.21 3.93 -18.72
CA LEU A 78 4.92 3.64 -17.31
C LEU A 78 5.92 2.67 -16.70
N TYR A 79 6.40 1.66 -17.42
CA TYR A 79 7.46 0.80 -16.93
C TYR A 79 8.73 1.58 -16.61
N GLU A 80 9.10 2.55 -17.45
CA GLU A 80 10.23 3.43 -17.16
C GLU A 80 9.97 4.25 -15.90
N ALA A 81 8.78 4.84 -15.77
CA ALA A 81 8.40 5.59 -14.58
C ALA A 81 8.45 4.74 -13.32
N ILE A 82 7.92 3.53 -13.35
CA ILE A 82 7.97 2.58 -12.25
C ILE A 82 9.41 2.29 -11.85
N GLY A 83 10.29 2.02 -12.83
CA GLY A 83 11.70 1.77 -12.56
C GLY A 83 12.37 2.93 -11.83
N LEU A 84 12.11 4.16 -12.26
CA LEU A 84 12.65 5.37 -11.64
C LEU A 84 12.06 5.61 -10.24
N VAL A 85 10.75 5.42 -10.06
CA VAL A 85 10.09 5.56 -8.77
C VAL A 85 10.63 4.54 -7.77
N ASN A 86 10.77 3.28 -8.19
CA ASN A 86 11.24 2.21 -7.31
C ASN A 86 12.66 2.45 -6.78
N GLU A 87 13.48 3.21 -7.48
CA GLU A 87 14.80 3.62 -6.99
C GLU A 87 14.71 4.54 -5.75
N GLN A 88 13.56 5.18 -5.54
CA GLN A 88 13.34 6.10 -4.42
C GLN A 88 12.74 5.41 -3.19
N LEU A 89 12.29 4.16 -3.32
CA LEU A 89 11.58 3.46 -2.26
C LEU A 89 12.52 2.74 -1.30
N TRP A 90 12.22 2.82 -0.01
CA TRP A 90 12.89 2.05 1.03
C TRP A 90 12.21 0.72 1.30
N ILE A 91 10.89 0.69 1.09
CA ILE A 91 10.07 -0.52 1.30
C ILE A 91 9.14 -0.69 0.12
N GLY A 92 8.85 -1.94 -0.21
CA GLY A 92 7.90 -2.25 -1.26
C GLY A 92 8.34 -1.77 -2.64
N HIS A 93 7.43 -1.87 -3.59
CA HIS A 93 7.65 -1.44 -4.95
C HIS A 93 6.33 -1.25 -5.69
N PHE A 94 6.35 -0.44 -6.73
CA PHE A 94 5.24 -0.39 -7.69
C PHE A 94 5.46 -1.42 -8.79
N GLU A 95 4.36 -1.96 -9.28
CA GLU A 95 4.37 -2.86 -10.41
C GLU A 95 3.13 -2.68 -11.27
N LEU A 96 3.21 -3.16 -12.50
CA LEU A 96 2.12 -3.17 -13.44
C LEU A 96 1.77 -4.61 -13.77
N TRP A 97 0.52 -5.00 -13.54
CA TRP A 97 0.06 -6.31 -13.96
C TRP A 97 -0.20 -6.31 -15.47
N SER A 98 0.63 -7.03 -16.21
CA SER A 98 0.61 -7.05 -17.67
C SER A 98 -0.70 -7.56 -18.25
N SER A 99 -1.36 -8.48 -17.56
CA SER A 99 -2.62 -9.07 -18.03
C SER A 99 -3.81 -8.11 -17.95
N THR A 100 -3.82 -7.20 -16.98
CA THR A 100 -4.94 -6.29 -16.72
C THR A 100 -4.60 -4.82 -16.92
N GLY A 101 -3.32 -4.46 -16.93
CA GLY A 101 -2.89 -3.07 -17.01
C GLY A 101 -3.06 -2.29 -15.69
N VAL A 102 -3.28 -2.99 -14.58
CA VAL A 102 -3.48 -2.36 -13.28
C VAL A 102 -2.15 -2.03 -12.63
N LEU A 103 -2.00 -0.79 -12.19
CA LEU A 103 -0.86 -0.32 -11.40
C LEU A 103 -1.13 -0.59 -9.92
N LEU A 104 -0.13 -1.07 -9.21
CA LEU A 104 -0.25 -1.33 -7.78
C LEU A 104 1.08 -1.12 -7.05
N PHE A 105 0.97 -0.90 -5.75
CA PHE A 105 2.09 -0.98 -4.81
C PHE A 105 2.02 -2.33 -4.10
N ARG A 106 3.16 -3.01 -3.98
CA ARG A 106 3.27 -4.29 -3.29
C ARG A 106 4.37 -4.24 -2.25
N HIS A 107 4.05 -4.77 -1.07
CA HIS A 107 5.03 -4.99 -0.01
C HIS A 107 4.74 -6.32 0.67
N ALA A 108 5.77 -7.01 1.09
CA ALA A 108 5.62 -8.25 1.85
C ALA A 108 6.44 -8.17 3.14
N ALA A 109 5.85 -8.62 4.22
CA ALA A 109 6.51 -8.71 5.52
C ALA A 109 6.58 -10.18 5.94
N MET A 110 7.75 -10.61 6.40
CA MET A 110 7.89 -11.90 7.05
C MET A 110 7.60 -11.71 8.54
N ILE A 111 6.62 -12.44 9.05
CA ILE A 111 6.21 -12.34 10.45
C ILE A 111 6.69 -13.57 11.17
N ASP A 112 7.76 -13.40 11.95
CA ASP A 112 8.41 -14.50 12.65
C ASP A 112 7.53 -15.05 13.77
N GLY A 113 7.49 -16.36 13.83
CA GLY A 113 6.55 -17.13 14.60
C GLY A 113 6.90 -17.46 16.01
N ASP A 114 7.75 -16.69 16.71
CA ASP A 114 8.00 -16.94 18.14
C ASP A 114 6.72 -16.76 18.99
N GLU A 115 5.72 -16.06 18.44
CA GLU A 115 4.40 -15.91 19.04
C GLU A 115 3.27 -16.29 18.07
N GLU A 116 3.37 -17.43 17.43
CA GLU A 116 2.34 -17.97 16.51
C GLU A 116 1.95 -17.05 15.34
N GLY A 117 2.91 -16.28 14.81
CA GLY A 117 2.65 -15.37 13.70
C GLY A 117 1.85 -14.14 14.09
N ALA A 118 1.98 -13.68 15.33
CA ALA A 118 1.27 -12.52 15.82
C ALA A 118 1.87 -11.20 15.30
N MET A 119 1.01 -10.27 14.96
CA MET A 119 1.35 -8.94 14.47
C MET A 119 0.89 -7.89 15.49
N SER A 120 1.75 -6.92 15.80
CA SER A 120 1.37 -5.82 16.69
C SER A 120 0.53 -4.77 15.94
N LEU A 121 -0.23 -3.99 16.72
CA LEU A 121 -0.98 -2.86 16.16
C LEU A 121 -0.05 -1.85 15.48
N GLY A 122 1.10 -1.55 16.11
CA GLY A 122 2.09 -0.64 15.53
C GLY A 122 2.66 -1.14 14.20
N ALA A 123 2.88 -2.44 14.06
CA ALA A 123 3.33 -3.03 12.79
C ALA A 123 2.25 -2.93 11.71
N ALA A 124 0.99 -3.16 12.06
CA ALA A 124 -0.13 -2.99 11.13
C ALA A 124 -0.27 -1.54 10.68
N GLU A 125 -0.20 -0.61 11.61
CA GLU A 125 -0.24 0.83 11.34
C GLU A 125 0.88 1.24 10.38
N LEU A 126 2.12 0.88 10.67
CA LEU A 126 3.26 1.19 9.81
C LEU A 126 3.11 0.60 8.42
N LEU A 127 2.64 -0.64 8.31
CA LEU A 127 2.45 -1.30 7.02
C LEU A 127 1.43 -0.57 6.16
N VAL A 128 0.26 -0.27 6.72
CA VAL A 128 -0.84 0.39 6.01
C VAL A 128 -0.48 1.84 5.66
N GLU A 129 0.00 2.59 6.63
CA GLU A 129 0.34 4.00 6.42
C GLU A 129 1.48 4.17 5.42
N SER A 130 2.52 3.36 5.49
CA SER A 130 3.62 3.40 4.54
C SER A 130 3.16 3.16 3.10
N ALA A 131 2.28 2.19 2.90
CA ALA A 131 1.74 1.89 1.57
C ALA A 131 0.92 3.06 1.02
N ILE A 132 0.06 3.65 1.85
CA ILE A 132 -0.75 4.80 1.45
C ILE A 132 0.15 6.01 1.16
N GLU A 133 1.12 6.30 2.02
CA GLU A 133 2.07 7.41 1.83
C GLU A 133 2.84 7.28 0.51
N GLU A 134 3.34 6.10 0.18
CA GLU A 134 4.06 5.89 -1.07
C GLU A 134 3.13 6.06 -2.28
N CYS A 135 1.91 5.57 -2.21
CA CYS A 135 0.91 5.81 -3.26
C CYS A 135 0.59 7.30 -3.42
N GLU A 136 0.38 8.01 -2.31
CA GLU A 136 0.11 9.46 -2.33
C GLU A 136 1.28 10.25 -2.91
N ARG A 137 2.49 9.90 -2.51
CA ARG A 137 3.71 10.60 -2.94
C ARG A 137 3.94 10.48 -4.44
N PHE A 138 3.73 9.31 -5.01
CA PHE A 138 4.06 9.04 -6.41
C PHE A 138 2.86 9.05 -7.36
N TYR A 139 1.64 9.19 -6.86
CA TYR A 139 0.46 9.31 -7.70
C TYR A 139 0.60 10.41 -8.76
N PRO A 140 1.09 11.63 -8.44
CA PRO A 140 1.29 12.67 -9.44
C PRO A 140 2.27 12.30 -10.55
N VAL A 141 3.32 11.52 -10.26
CA VAL A 141 4.27 11.04 -11.27
C VAL A 141 3.54 10.25 -12.34
N PHE A 142 2.72 9.29 -11.92
CA PHE A 142 1.96 8.46 -12.84
C PHE A 142 0.93 9.26 -13.63
N GLN A 143 0.27 10.22 -13.00
CA GLN A 143 -0.65 11.12 -13.69
C GLN A 143 0.04 11.93 -14.79
N PHE A 144 1.21 12.51 -14.51
CA PHE A 144 1.96 13.30 -15.48
C PHE A 144 2.44 12.46 -16.67
N VAL A 145 2.85 11.23 -16.42
CA VAL A 145 3.26 10.31 -17.49
C VAL A 145 2.08 9.86 -18.33
N LEU A 146 0.97 9.51 -17.70
CA LEU A 146 -0.20 8.95 -18.41
C LEU A 146 -1.04 10.00 -19.10
N TRP A 147 -1.23 11.15 -18.48
CA TRP A 147 -2.17 12.17 -18.96
C TRP A 147 -1.57 13.56 -19.14
N GLY A 148 -0.43 13.84 -18.54
CA GLY A 148 0.22 15.14 -18.57
C GLY A 148 1.25 15.33 -19.68
N GLY A 149 1.51 14.31 -20.48
CA GLY A 149 2.46 14.37 -21.58
C GLY A 149 3.93 14.55 -21.18
N LYS A 150 4.26 14.36 -19.89
CA LYS A 150 5.63 14.45 -19.40
C LYS A 150 6.37 13.13 -19.59
N SER A 151 7.68 13.22 -19.83
CA SER A 151 8.53 12.04 -19.79
C SER A 151 8.63 11.51 -18.35
N PRO A 152 8.96 10.23 -18.14
CA PRO A 152 9.13 9.69 -16.80
C PRO A 152 10.11 10.47 -15.93
N LYS A 153 11.24 10.90 -16.48
CA LYS A 153 12.23 11.70 -15.77
C LYS A 153 11.71 13.08 -15.36
N GLU A 154 11.02 13.77 -16.27
CA GLU A 154 10.41 15.07 -15.99
C GLU A 154 9.32 14.95 -14.93
N ALA A 155 8.50 13.91 -15.00
CA ALA A 155 7.42 13.67 -14.05
C ALA A 155 7.97 13.41 -12.64
N LEU A 156 9.00 12.58 -12.53
CA LEU A 156 9.62 12.29 -11.24
C LEU A 156 10.31 13.54 -10.66
N ALA A 157 11.04 14.29 -11.47
CA ALA A 157 11.71 15.51 -11.04
C ALA A 157 10.69 16.54 -10.50
N ALA A 158 9.56 16.72 -11.17
CA ALA A 158 8.50 17.63 -10.74
C ALA A 158 7.91 17.20 -9.38
N ALA A 159 7.67 15.92 -9.18
CA ALA A 159 7.14 15.39 -7.93
C ALA A 159 8.12 15.57 -6.75
N LEU A 160 9.41 15.37 -6.98
CA LEU A 160 10.44 15.54 -5.94
C LEU A 160 10.62 17.00 -5.53
N VAL A 161 10.47 17.94 -6.46
CA VAL A 161 10.52 19.38 -6.15
C VAL A 161 9.34 19.79 -5.26
N ASP A 162 8.14 19.32 -5.56
CA ASP A 162 6.95 19.62 -4.78
C ASP A 162 7.07 19.10 -3.34
N THR A 163 7.70 17.94 -3.15
CA THR A 163 7.91 17.38 -1.81
C THR A 163 8.95 18.17 -0.99
N GLN A 164 9.92 18.79 -1.62
CA GLN A 164 10.92 19.61 -0.95
C GLN A 164 10.42 21.02 -0.62
N GLY A 165 9.38 21.48 -1.31
CA GLY A 165 8.79 22.80 -1.09
C GLY A 165 7.86 22.89 0.11
N GLU A 166 7.54 21.78 0.75
CA GLU A 166 6.67 21.73 1.93
C GLU A 166 7.44 21.60 3.26
N ALA A 167 8.73 21.79 3.23
CA ALA A 167 9.53 21.75 4.44
C ALA A 167 9.45 23.07 5.23
#